data_fb9427e66c913b8d92f1022574f00c14
#
_entry.id   fb9427e66c913b8d92f1022574f00c14
#
_cell.length_a   1.000
_cell.length_b   1.000
_cell.length_c   1.000
_cell.angle_alpha   90.00
_cell.angle_beta   90.00
_cell.angle_gamma   90.00
#
_symmetry.space_group_name_H-M   'P 1'
#
loop_
_entity.id
_entity.type
_entity.pdbx_description
1 polymer ?
#
loop_
_entity_poly.entity_id
_entity_poly.type
_entity_poly.pdbx_seq_one_letter_code
_entity_poly.pdbx_strand_id
1 'polypeptide(L)'
;MSCTPQNYPEKNKAPVSNVVNDSETVINNGNSVDTIYKNTTPQYVENLNFAKSKILSEIEILLPEIDNQNITRDFVNAFELTVYKKNAKNIQLNINTYKDKTELNNIILQKASPGKIFIGPLTSADTENIITECPKGVLFFSFASDRKQAGKCVYLINFFPEDDLLTLFSNFKTDSKIALLYPENNYGRYINSIIDSFAAKSNSIIINRASYKEDLSNAREAIKELSKYELRKYELERQKKILKEKNDEASKKALKKIEKFETIGGLDFSHLILPDYGIRLLQIAPLLPFYDIDPQKVQFVGTGVWDNEAFFSEPSLQGSIFSGVPQNERRQYFNDYYLKYRKNPTRTITIPYDLVGILEYVINNKLNLKETHHLLNDKSISFDGIDGKFSFKKNIISRKLNVLKISNGKANLVK
;
A
#
# COMPACT_ATOMS: atom_id res chain seq x y z
N MET A 1 14.14 7.56 6.88
CA MET A 1 12.90 7.31 7.68
C MET A 1 11.90 6.63 6.78
N SER A 2 11.49 5.42 7.13
CA SER A 2 10.44 4.70 6.40
C SER A 2 9.11 5.36 6.73
N CYS A 3 8.37 5.82 5.71
CA CYS A 3 7.00 6.29 5.90
C CYS A 3 6.13 5.07 6.15
N THR A 4 5.91 4.74 7.40
CA THR A 4 4.85 3.83 7.81
C THR A 4 3.60 4.66 8.08
N PRO A 5 2.51 4.46 7.33
CA PRO A 5 1.24 5.12 7.64
C PRO A 5 0.70 4.63 8.97
N GLN A 6 0.23 5.53 9.78
CA GLN A 6 -0.35 5.22 11.09
C GLN A 6 -1.84 4.92 11.00
N ASN A 7 -2.22 3.90 11.73
CA ASN A 7 -3.52 3.57 12.36
C ASN A 7 -4.73 3.26 11.51
N TYR A 8 -5.29 2.03 11.75
CA TYR A 8 -6.75 1.90 11.84
C TYR A 8 -7.21 0.63 12.52
N PRO A 9 -8.40 0.70 13.16
CA PRO A 9 -9.15 -0.47 13.52
C PRO A 9 -10.14 -0.79 12.41
N GLU A 10 -10.52 -1.92 12.15
CA GLU A 10 -11.39 -2.95 12.60
C GLU A 10 -11.68 -4.03 11.54
N LYS A 11 -11.91 -5.11 11.94
CA LYS A 11 -12.60 -6.40 12.14
C LYS A 11 -12.60 -7.36 10.99
N ASN A 12 -12.19 -8.49 11.37
CA ASN A 12 -12.55 -9.89 11.18
C ASN A 12 -12.32 -10.56 9.84
N LYS A 13 -11.66 -11.48 10.01
CA LYS A 13 -11.45 -12.94 9.88
C LYS A 13 -10.74 -13.31 8.60
N ALA A 14 -9.80 -14.04 8.70
CA ALA A 14 -9.63 -15.43 8.52
C ALA A 14 -8.19 -15.80 8.34
N PRO A 15 -7.86 -17.03 8.62
CA PRO A 15 -6.51 -17.52 8.58
C PRO A 15 -5.96 -17.38 7.17
N VAL A 16 -4.70 -17.18 7.07
CA VAL A 16 -3.97 -17.73 5.95
C VAL A 16 -4.07 -19.25 6.14
N SER A 17 -5.19 -19.77 5.77
CA SER A 17 -5.39 -21.18 5.67
C SER A 17 -5.51 -21.47 4.20
N ASN A 18 -4.64 -22.19 3.67
CA ASN A 18 -4.64 -22.75 2.35
C ASN A 18 -4.09 -21.82 1.27
N VAL A 19 -3.09 -22.31 0.65
CA VAL A 19 -2.72 -22.00 -0.71
C VAL A 19 -3.94 -22.35 -1.57
N VAL A 20 -4.63 -21.34 -2.05
CA VAL A 20 -5.71 -21.54 -3.01
C VAL A 20 -5.06 -21.61 -4.38
N ASN A 21 -5.09 -22.78 -4.96
CA ASN A 21 -4.90 -22.90 -6.39
C ASN A 21 -6.08 -22.19 -7.04
N ASP A 22 -5.86 -21.08 -7.72
CA ASP A 22 -6.81 -20.58 -8.70
C ASP A 22 -6.86 -21.63 -9.82
N SER A 23 -7.77 -22.58 -9.65
CA SER A 23 -7.97 -23.70 -10.56
C SER A 23 -8.77 -23.28 -11.78
N GLU A 24 -8.33 -22.28 -12.48
CA GLU A 24 -8.73 -22.14 -13.86
C GLU A 24 -7.63 -22.75 -14.74
N THR A 25 -7.87 -23.95 -15.21
CA THR A 25 -7.32 -24.59 -16.40
C THR A 25 -6.17 -25.57 -16.29
N VAL A 26 -5.61 -25.96 -15.16
CA VAL A 26 -4.46 -26.89 -15.20
C VAL A 26 -4.75 -28.30 -14.65
N ILE A 27 -5.93 -28.58 -14.13
CA ILE A 27 -6.21 -29.88 -13.48
C ILE A 27 -6.86 -30.89 -14.44
N ASN A 28 -6.82 -30.71 -15.75
CA ASN A 28 -7.41 -31.70 -16.66
C ASN A 28 -6.43 -32.58 -17.45
N ASN A 29 -5.14 -32.49 -17.19
CA ASN A 29 -4.18 -33.37 -17.89
C ASN A 29 -3.27 -34.07 -16.90
N GLY A 30 -3.75 -34.97 -16.09
CA GLY A 30 -3.02 -36.07 -15.46
C GLY A 30 -1.54 -35.94 -15.05
N ASN A 31 -0.97 -34.75 -15.11
CA ASN A 31 0.42 -34.50 -14.76
C ASN A 31 0.56 -34.26 -13.28
N SER A 32 1.41 -35.02 -12.63
CA SER A 32 1.74 -34.85 -11.22
C SER A 32 2.25 -33.44 -10.94
N VAL A 33 2.04 -32.95 -9.71
CA VAL A 33 2.55 -31.66 -9.21
C VAL A 33 4.05 -31.50 -9.50
N ASP A 34 4.82 -32.61 -9.45
CA ASP A 34 6.26 -32.63 -9.76
C ASP A 34 6.60 -32.23 -11.20
N THR A 35 5.70 -32.49 -12.15
CA THR A 35 5.92 -32.16 -13.56
C THR A 35 5.70 -30.68 -13.84
N ILE A 36 4.76 -30.03 -13.10
CA ILE A 36 4.49 -28.60 -13.20
C ILE A 36 5.68 -27.79 -12.67
N TYR A 37 6.25 -28.20 -11.54
CA TYR A 37 7.42 -27.51 -10.96
C TYR A 37 8.67 -27.60 -11.85
N LYS A 38 8.84 -28.67 -12.62
CA LYS A 38 10.00 -28.84 -13.51
C LYS A 38 9.97 -27.90 -14.72
N ASN A 39 8.79 -27.48 -15.16
CA ASN A 39 8.64 -26.69 -16.39
C ASN A 39 8.51 -25.19 -16.19
N THR A 40 8.36 -24.71 -14.95
CA THR A 40 8.06 -23.30 -14.66
C THR A 40 9.07 -22.62 -13.75
N THR A 41 10.26 -23.21 -13.56
CA THR A 41 11.30 -22.58 -12.71
C THR A 41 11.71 -21.23 -13.30
N PRO A 42 11.48 -20.12 -12.62
CA PRO A 42 11.93 -18.83 -13.11
C PRO A 42 13.46 -18.83 -13.26
N GLN A 43 13.97 -18.28 -14.36
CA GLN A 43 15.40 -18.30 -14.69
C GLN A 43 16.32 -17.79 -13.58
N TYR A 44 15.83 -16.87 -12.72
CA TYR A 44 16.59 -16.37 -11.58
C TYR A 44 16.69 -17.36 -10.39
N VAL A 45 15.79 -18.35 -10.30
CA VAL A 45 15.83 -19.40 -9.28
C VAL A 45 16.92 -20.43 -9.63
N GLU A 46 17.20 -20.66 -10.91
CA GLU A 46 18.23 -21.59 -11.37
C GLU A 46 19.64 -21.12 -10.98
N ASN A 47 19.85 -19.82 -10.85
CA ASN A 47 21.13 -19.21 -10.43
C ASN A 47 21.33 -19.18 -8.92
N LEU A 48 20.33 -19.61 -8.12
CA LEU A 48 20.47 -19.70 -6.67
C LEU A 48 21.17 -21.01 -6.31
N ASN A 49 22.32 -20.90 -5.65
CA ASN A 49 23.05 -22.04 -5.12
C ASN A 49 22.29 -22.60 -3.91
N PHE A 50 21.27 -23.43 -4.16
CA PHE A 50 20.52 -24.10 -3.10
C PHE A 50 21.45 -25.10 -2.40
N ALA A 51 21.83 -24.79 -1.18
CA ALA A 51 22.44 -25.82 -0.31
C ALA A 51 21.44 -26.98 -0.21
N LYS A 52 21.97 -28.24 -0.30
CA LYS A 52 21.13 -29.43 -0.23
C LYS A 52 20.13 -29.35 0.92
N SER A 53 18.92 -29.18 0.54
CA SER A 53 17.65 -29.45 1.18
C SER A 53 17.57 -29.60 2.70
N LYS A 54 18.01 -28.62 3.48
CA LYS A 54 17.55 -28.55 4.87
C LYS A 54 16.14 -27.93 4.90
N ILE A 55 15.24 -28.56 5.63
CA ILE A 55 13.87 -28.07 5.85
C ILE A 55 13.94 -26.71 6.56
N LEU A 56 13.13 -25.74 6.11
CA LEU A 56 12.98 -24.44 6.76
C LEU A 56 12.14 -24.62 8.04
N SER A 57 12.69 -24.32 9.21
CA SER A 57 11.98 -24.57 10.48
C SER A 57 12.32 -23.62 11.62
N GLU A 58 13.44 -22.94 11.55
CA GLU A 58 13.91 -22.06 12.63
C GLU A 58 13.76 -20.61 12.24
N ILE A 59 13.07 -19.82 13.06
CA ILE A 59 12.68 -18.45 12.75
C ILE A 59 13.42 -17.47 13.65
N GLU A 60 14.12 -16.53 13.03
CA GLU A 60 14.82 -15.43 13.69
C GLU A 60 14.17 -14.09 13.28
N ILE A 61 13.67 -13.32 14.24
CA ILE A 61 13.11 -11.99 14.00
C ILE A 61 14.22 -10.96 14.22
N LEU A 62 14.42 -10.08 13.25
CA LEU A 62 15.43 -9.01 13.25
C LEU A 62 14.73 -7.65 13.36
N LEU A 63 14.81 -6.99 14.50
CA LEU A 63 14.13 -5.72 14.77
C LEU A 63 15.13 -4.67 15.26
N PRO A 64 15.09 -3.44 14.72
CA PRO A 64 15.96 -2.37 15.20
C PRO A 64 15.51 -1.87 16.59
N GLU A 65 16.48 -1.55 17.44
CA GLU A 65 16.27 -0.73 18.63
C GLU A 65 16.10 0.73 18.18
N ILE A 66 14.85 1.19 18.05
CA ILE A 66 14.54 2.57 17.70
C ILE A 66 14.19 3.32 18.97
N ASP A 67 14.63 4.58 19.11
CA ASP A 67 14.31 5.45 20.27
C ASP A 67 12.81 5.55 20.55
N ASN A 68 11.99 5.40 19.51
CA ASN A 68 10.56 5.24 19.62
C ASN A 68 10.19 3.74 19.51
N GLN A 69 10.39 2.98 20.57
CA GLN A 69 10.19 1.52 20.67
C GLN A 69 8.80 1.01 20.24
N ASN A 70 7.90 1.89 19.85
CA ASN A 70 6.52 1.54 19.54
C ASN A 70 6.41 0.59 18.33
N ILE A 71 7.16 0.82 17.24
CA ILE A 71 7.04 0.00 16.03
C ILE A 71 7.56 -1.43 16.29
N THR A 72 8.75 -1.55 16.87
CA THR A 72 9.36 -2.85 17.22
C THR A 72 8.44 -3.64 18.13
N ARG A 73 7.93 -3.01 19.19
CA ARG A 73 7.00 -3.65 20.12
C ARG A 73 5.68 -4.04 19.47
N ASP A 74 5.14 -3.20 18.57
CA ASP A 74 3.91 -3.52 17.87
C ASP A 74 4.06 -4.74 16.96
N PHE A 75 5.20 -4.90 16.30
CA PHE A 75 5.49 -6.10 15.52
C PHE A 75 5.59 -7.35 16.40
N VAL A 76 6.31 -7.28 17.51
CA VAL A 76 6.41 -8.39 18.47
C VAL A 76 5.03 -8.79 19.00
N ASN A 77 4.26 -7.81 19.45
CA ASN A 77 2.89 -8.01 19.93
C ASN A 77 2.00 -8.67 18.88
N ALA A 78 2.13 -8.24 17.62
CA ALA A 78 1.36 -8.79 16.52
C ALA A 78 1.74 -10.24 16.20
N PHE A 79 3.03 -10.58 16.24
CA PHE A 79 3.49 -11.96 16.10
C PHE A 79 2.98 -12.85 17.23
N GLU A 80 3.13 -12.42 18.49
CA GLU A 80 2.62 -13.16 19.65
C GLU A 80 1.11 -13.40 19.55
N LEU A 81 0.34 -12.34 19.29
CA LEU A 81 -1.10 -12.45 19.14
C LEU A 81 -1.47 -13.45 18.03
N THR A 82 -0.77 -13.37 16.90
CA THR A 82 -1.07 -14.20 15.73
C THR A 82 -0.74 -15.66 15.99
N VAL A 83 0.43 -15.95 16.53
CA VAL A 83 0.84 -17.33 16.91
C VAL A 83 -0.18 -17.93 17.89
N TYR A 84 -0.61 -17.15 18.88
CA TYR A 84 -1.63 -17.58 19.83
C TYR A 84 -2.99 -17.84 19.14
N LYS A 85 -3.48 -16.91 18.32
CA LYS A 85 -4.79 -17.02 17.66
C LYS A 85 -4.87 -18.16 16.65
N LYS A 86 -3.79 -18.39 15.92
CA LYS A 86 -3.69 -19.48 14.94
C LYS A 86 -3.39 -20.83 15.61
N ASN A 87 -3.09 -20.83 16.90
CA ASN A 87 -2.62 -22.03 17.61
C ASN A 87 -1.39 -22.66 16.92
N ALA A 88 -0.48 -21.82 16.44
CA ALA A 88 0.68 -22.20 15.64
C ALA A 88 1.79 -22.81 16.51
N LYS A 89 1.53 -24.01 17.06
CA LYS A 89 2.40 -24.69 18.04
C LYS A 89 3.79 -25.04 17.52
N ASN A 90 3.93 -25.16 16.20
CA ASN A 90 5.19 -25.54 15.56
C ASN A 90 6.07 -24.32 15.22
N ILE A 91 5.63 -23.11 15.57
CA ILE A 91 6.37 -21.87 15.33
C ILE A 91 7.00 -21.39 16.64
N GLN A 92 8.33 -21.38 16.67
CA GLN A 92 9.11 -20.74 17.71
C GLN A 92 9.78 -19.50 17.13
N LEU A 93 9.51 -18.34 17.72
CA LEU A 93 10.05 -17.06 17.30
C LEU A 93 11.21 -16.66 18.21
N ASN A 94 12.39 -16.47 17.63
CA ASN A 94 13.56 -15.95 18.33
C ASN A 94 13.72 -14.48 18.00
N ILE A 95 13.55 -13.59 18.96
CA ILE A 95 13.60 -12.15 18.75
C ILE A 95 15.04 -11.67 18.97
N ASN A 96 15.58 -10.97 17.97
CA ASN A 96 16.89 -10.36 18.00
C ASN A 96 16.73 -8.87 17.71
N THR A 97 17.17 -8.02 18.63
CA THR A 97 17.23 -6.58 18.45
C THR A 97 18.63 -6.15 18.09
N TYR A 98 18.76 -5.07 17.31
CA TYR A 98 20.04 -4.50 16.89
C TYR A 98 19.98 -2.96 16.88
N LYS A 99 21.10 -2.32 17.19
CA LYS A 99 21.22 -0.85 17.26
C LYS A 99 21.68 -0.24 15.94
N ASP A 100 22.52 -0.97 15.23
CA ASP A 100 23.11 -0.52 13.98
C ASP A 100 23.35 -1.66 12.98
N LYS A 101 23.77 -1.32 11.77
CA LYS A 101 24.07 -2.29 10.71
C LYS A 101 25.16 -3.29 11.09
N THR A 102 26.12 -2.90 11.89
CA THR A 102 27.22 -3.78 12.31
C THR A 102 26.71 -4.87 13.21
N GLU A 103 25.88 -4.53 14.19
CA GLU A 103 25.24 -5.49 15.07
C GLU A 103 24.29 -6.41 14.31
N LEU A 104 23.47 -5.85 13.40
CA LEU A 104 22.63 -6.65 12.51
C LEU A 104 23.42 -7.68 11.71
N ASN A 105 24.52 -7.28 11.09
CA ASN A 105 25.36 -8.18 10.31
C ASN A 105 25.98 -9.27 11.21
N ASN A 106 26.44 -8.93 12.41
CA ASN A 106 26.97 -9.89 13.37
C ASN A 106 25.90 -10.94 13.79
N ILE A 107 24.67 -10.51 14.06
CA ILE A 107 23.55 -11.41 14.36
C ILE A 107 23.31 -12.36 13.18
N ILE A 108 23.26 -11.83 11.97
CA ILE A 108 23.04 -12.65 10.77
C ILE A 108 24.19 -13.66 10.59
N LEU A 109 25.45 -13.23 10.68
CA LEU A 109 26.60 -14.12 10.54
C LEU A 109 26.63 -15.24 11.59
N GLN A 110 26.28 -14.93 12.82
CA GLN A 110 26.24 -15.92 13.91
C GLN A 110 25.09 -16.92 13.76
N LYS A 111 23.95 -16.48 13.25
CA LYS A 111 22.73 -17.28 13.23
C LYS A 111 22.40 -17.88 11.87
N ALA A 112 22.96 -17.37 10.78
CA ALA A 112 22.69 -17.89 9.46
C ALA A 112 23.24 -19.30 9.28
N SER A 113 22.33 -20.23 9.08
CA SER A 113 22.63 -21.62 8.74
C SER A 113 21.53 -22.15 7.83
N PRO A 114 21.80 -23.16 6.98
CA PRO A 114 20.79 -23.73 6.11
C PRO A 114 19.54 -24.18 6.90
N GLY A 115 18.36 -23.75 6.45
CA GLY A 115 17.07 -24.02 7.09
C GLY A 115 16.53 -22.89 7.96
N LYS A 116 17.28 -21.79 8.14
CA LYS A 116 16.81 -20.60 8.88
C LYS A 116 15.93 -19.70 8.04
N ILE A 117 14.92 -19.14 8.68
CA ILE A 117 14.06 -18.09 8.16
C ILE A 117 14.30 -16.84 9.00
N PHE A 118 14.62 -15.74 8.34
CA PHE A 118 14.74 -14.44 8.98
C PHE A 118 13.52 -13.58 8.65
N ILE A 119 12.96 -12.93 9.67
CA ILE A 119 11.88 -11.96 9.54
C ILE A 119 12.43 -10.58 9.89
N GLY A 120 12.41 -9.68 8.97
CA GLY A 120 13.10 -8.41 9.00
C GLY A 120 14.25 -8.39 8.01
N PRO A 121 15.04 -7.30 8.01
CA PRO A 121 14.86 -6.09 8.80
C PRO A 121 13.66 -5.23 8.35
N LEU A 122 13.38 -4.16 9.12
CA LEU A 122 12.23 -3.29 8.84
C LEU A 122 12.50 -2.24 7.76
N THR A 123 13.76 -1.84 7.57
CA THR A 123 14.13 -0.72 6.70
C THR A 123 14.84 -1.15 5.43
N SER A 124 14.74 -0.32 4.39
CA SER A 124 15.50 -0.53 3.16
C SER A 124 17.01 -0.39 3.38
N ALA A 125 17.41 0.54 4.25
CA ALA A 125 18.82 0.74 4.55
C ALA A 125 19.48 -0.48 5.20
N ASP A 126 18.74 -1.20 6.05
CA ASP A 126 19.24 -2.41 6.72
C ASP A 126 19.19 -3.63 5.79
N THR A 127 18.26 -3.65 4.82
CA THR A 127 18.09 -4.77 3.89
C THR A 127 19.15 -4.78 2.78
N GLU A 128 19.71 -3.63 2.42
CA GLU A 128 20.62 -3.46 1.29
C GLU A 128 21.83 -4.40 1.34
N ASN A 129 22.43 -4.58 2.51
CA ASN A 129 23.60 -5.44 2.66
C ASN A 129 23.26 -6.93 2.53
N ILE A 130 22.06 -7.33 2.98
CA ILE A 130 21.63 -8.73 2.98
C ILE A 130 21.52 -9.28 1.56
N ILE A 131 20.98 -8.49 0.63
CA ILE A 131 20.80 -8.93 -0.75
C ILE A 131 22.13 -9.12 -1.48
N THR A 132 23.18 -8.39 -1.07
CA THR A 132 24.52 -8.50 -1.65
C THR A 132 25.19 -9.81 -1.24
N GLU A 133 25.10 -10.19 0.04
CA GLU A 133 25.81 -11.31 0.65
C GLU A 133 24.89 -12.44 1.12
N CYS A 134 23.79 -12.65 0.43
CA CYS A 134 22.76 -13.62 0.82
C CYS A 134 23.36 -14.96 1.32
N PRO A 135 23.23 -15.30 2.62
CA PRO A 135 23.77 -16.53 3.16
C PRO A 135 23.12 -17.77 2.53
N LYS A 136 23.88 -18.84 2.35
CA LYS A 136 23.37 -20.06 1.69
C LYS A 136 22.30 -20.78 2.53
N GLY A 137 21.19 -21.13 1.89
CA GLY A 137 20.13 -21.94 2.48
C GLY A 137 19.26 -21.23 3.50
N VAL A 138 19.23 -19.89 3.48
CA VAL A 138 18.37 -19.05 4.34
C VAL A 138 17.33 -18.30 3.52
N LEU A 139 16.26 -17.88 4.19
CA LEU A 139 15.17 -17.09 3.62
C LEU A 139 14.96 -15.84 4.46
N PHE A 140 14.84 -14.68 3.83
CA PHE A 140 14.51 -13.43 4.49
C PHE A 140 13.14 -12.91 4.03
N PHE A 141 12.29 -12.56 4.98
CA PHE A 141 11.10 -11.75 4.76
C PHE A 141 11.37 -10.34 5.30
N SER A 142 11.76 -9.43 4.43
CA SER A 142 12.07 -8.04 4.79
C SER A 142 10.85 -7.13 4.59
N PHE A 143 10.75 -6.10 5.45
CA PHE A 143 9.73 -5.05 5.36
C PHE A 143 10.22 -3.81 4.62
N ALA A 144 11.32 -3.92 3.89
CA ALA A 144 11.86 -2.83 3.08
C ALA A 144 10.85 -2.33 2.06
N SER A 145 10.85 -1.01 1.84
CA SER A 145 9.98 -0.35 0.85
C SER A 145 10.64 -0.20 -0.52
N ASP A 146 11.96 -0.32 -0.62
CA ASP A 146 12.65 -0.29 -1.91
C ASP A 146 12.55 -1.65 -2.60
N ARG A 147 11.77 -1.70 -3.66
CA ARG A 147 11.50 -2.91 -4.45
C ARG A 147 12.76 -3.51 -5.12
N LYS A 148 13.84 -2.73 -5.29
CA LYS A 148 15.11 -3.21 -5.84
C LYS A 148 15.80 -4.21 -4.92
N GLN A 149 15.42 -4.24 -3.66
CA GLN A 149 15.99 -5.15 -2.66
C GLN A 149 15.31 -6.52 -2.62
N ALA A 150 14.35 -6.77 -3.49
CA ALA A 150 13.80 -8.10 -3.70
C ALA A 150 14.74 -8.95 -4.56
N GLY A 151 14.85 -10.21 -4.22
CA GLY A 151 15.62 -11.19 -5.02
C GLY A 151 16.52 -12.08 -4.18
N LYS A 152 17.20 -13.01 -4.81
CA LYS A 152 18.00 -14.03 -4.11
C LYS A 152 17.20 -14.66 -2.96
N CYS A 153 17.66 -14.50 -1.73
CA CYS A 153 16.99 -15.00 -0.52
C CYS A 153 16.00 -14.03 0.13
N VAL A 154 15.83 -12.81 -0.43
CA VAL A 154 15.02 -11.75 0.17
C VAL A 154 13.67 -11.65 -0.52
N TYR A 155 12.61 -11.82 0.26
CA TYR A 155 11.24 -11.52 -0.07
C TYR A 155 10.82 -10.23 0.62
N LEU A 156 10.21 -9.32 -0.14
CA LEU A 156 9.65 -8.09 0.42
C LEU A 156 8.18 -8.30 0.77
N ILE A 157 7.86 -8.04 2.03
CA ILE A 157 6.50 -8.14 2.56
C ILE A 157 6.09 -6.80 3.21
N ASN A 158 5.47 -5.93 2.41
CA ASN A 158 5.08 -4.59 2.81
C ASN A 158 3.80 -4.19 2.07
N PHE A 159 3.27 -3.00 2.34
CA PHE A 159 2.24 -2.36 1.52
C PHE A 159 2.92 -1.53 0.45
N PHE A 160 2.69 -1.89 -0.81
CA PHE A 160 3.29 -1.19 -1.95
C PHE A 160 2.26 -0.33 -2.68
N PRO A 161 2.56 0.95 -2.93
CA PRO A 161 1.64 1.86 -3.62
C PRO A 161 1.28 1.42 -5.05
N GLU A 162 2.08 0.56 -5.66
CA GLU A 162 1.79 0.01 -6.98
C GLU A 162 0.53 -0.85 -7.00
N ASP A 163 0.24 -1.59 -5.92
CA ASP A 163 -1.00 -2.37 -5.81
C ASP A 163 -2.21 -1.43 -5.68
N ASP A 164 -2.04 -0.29 -4.97
CA ASP A 164 -3.05 0.76 -4.88
C ASP A 164 -3.33 1.37 -6.26
N LEU A 165 -2.28 1.84 -6.94
CA LEU A 165 -2.42 2.47 -8.26
C LEU A 165 -2.97 1.49 -9.30
N LEU A 166 -2.52 0.23 -9.30
CA LEU A 166 -3.07 -0.79 -10.19
C LEU A 166 -4.58 -0.94 -9.99
N THR A 167 -5.03 -1.03 -8.75
CA THR A 167 -6.45 -1.17 -8.40
C THR A 167 -7.25 0.05 -8.83
N LEU A 168 -6.79 1.26 -8.51
CA LEU A 168 -7.47 2.50 -8.82
C LEU A 168 -7.58 2.72 -10.34
N PHE A 169 -6.45 2.63 -11.04
CA PHE A 169 -6.42 2.86 -12.48
C PHE A 169 -7.18 1.80 -13.30
N SER A 170 -7.26 0.56 -12.80
CA SER A 170 -8.10 -0.48 -13.43
C SER A 170 -9.60 -0.20 -13.32
N ASN A 171 -10.01 0.71 -12.44
CA ASN A 171 -11.40 1.10 -12.24
C ASN A 171 -11.75 2.46 -12.87
N PHE A 172 -10.79 3.22 -13.38
CA PHE A 172 -11.06 4.46 -14.08
C PHE A 172 -11.60 4.18 -15.48
N LYS A 173 -12.47 5.09 -15.94
CA LYS A 173 -12.93 5.07 -17.33
C LYS A 173 -11.80 5.47 -18.27
N THR A 174 -11.81 4.94 -19.48
CA THR A 174 -10.92 5.38 -20.56
C THR A 174 -11.02 6.90 -20.72
N ASP A 175 -9.90 7.54 -21.03
CA ASP A 175 -9.77 9.00 -21.19
C ASP A 175 -10.07 9.82 -19.94
N SER A 176 -10.06 9.19 -18.74
CA SER A 176 -10.17 9.92 -17.50
C SER A 176 -9.04 10.93 -17.36
N LYS A 177 -9.41 12.19 -17.13
CA LYS A 177 -8.48 13.27 -16.87
C LYS A 177 -8.25 13.40 -15.37
N ILE A 178 -7.01 13.28 -14.96
CA ILE A 178 -6.62 13.14 -13.56
C ILE A 178 -5.67 14.28 -13.18
N ALA A 179 -5.90 14.86 -12.02
CA ALA A 179 -4.95 15.75 -11.36
C ALA A 179 -4.28 15.01 -10.19
N LEU A 180 -3.04 15.39 -9.87
CA LEU A 180 -2.28 14.88 -8.74
C LEU A 180 -1.87 16.04 -7.83
N LEU A 181 -2.29 16.00 -6.57
CA LEU A 181 -1.83 16.91 -5.52
C LEU A 181 -1.12 16.11 -4.44
N TYR A 182 0.19 16.31 -4.27
CA TYR A 182 0.99 15.44 -3.43
C TYR A 182 1.93 16.19 -2.48
N PRO A 183 2.21 15.64 -1.28
CA PRO A 183 3.19 16.21 -0.35
C PRO A 183 4.62 16.04 -0.85
N GLU A 184 5.49 17.00 -0.55
CA GLU A 184 6.92 16.97 -0.86
C GLU A 184 7.71 16.06 0.10
N ASN A 185 7.20 14.87 0.35
CA ASN A 185 7.89 13.81 1.09
C ASN A 185 8.25 12.61 0.20
N ASN A 186 8.90 11.63 0.76
CA ASN A 186 9.33 10.45 0.01
C ASN A 186 8.15 9.70 -0.63
N TYR A 187 7.02 9.61 0.08
CA TYR A 187 5.83 8.90 -0.42
C TYR A 187 5.18 9.63 -1.57
N GLY A 188 4.91 10.93 -1.42
CA GLY A 188 4.30 11.76 -2.49
C GLY A 188 5.19 11.81 -3.74
N ARG A 189 6.50 12.04 -3.57
CA ARG A 189 7.47 12.00 -4.68
C ARG A 189 7.52 10.64 -5.37
N TYR A 190 7.44 9.55 -4.60
CA TYR A 190 7.42 8.20 -5.17
C TYR A 190 6.16 7.98 -6.03
N ILE A 191 4.97 8.29 -5.50
CA ILE A 191 3.72 8.23 -6.29
C ILE A 191 3.83 9.05 -7.57
N ASN A 192 4.30 10.30 -7.47
CA ASN A 192 4.48 11.16 -8.64
C ASN A 192 5.42 10.54 -9.69
N SER A 193 6.46 9.83 -9.28
CA SER A 193 7.43 9.21 -10.19
C SER A 193 6.90 8.00 -10.96
N ILE A 194 5.91 7.29 -10.40
CA ILE A 194 5.40 6.05 -11.00
C ILE A 194 4.02 6.17 -11.65
N ILE A 195 3.24 7.20 -11.30
CA ILE A 195 1.82 7.31 -11.67
C ILE A 195 1.56 7.29 -13.19
N ASP A 196 2.45 7.89 -13.99
CA ASP A 196 2.30 7.93 -15.45
C ASP A 196 2.26 6.54 -16.08
N SER A 197 3.02 5.61 -15.54
CA SER A 197 3.05 4.24 -16.02
C SER A 197 1.72 3.50 -15.82
N PHE A 198 0.96 3.86 -14.78
CA PHE A 198 -0.37 3.33 -14.50
C PHE A 198 -1.44 4.05 -15.34
N ALA A 199 -1.33 5.37 -15.47
CA ALA A 199 -2.21 6.15 -16.32
C ALA A 199 -2.18 5.67 -17.78
N ALA A 200 -0.99 5.47 -18.32
CA ALA A 200 -0.82 4.96 -19.69
C ALA A 200 -1.46 3.58 -19.89
N LYS A 201 -1.34 2.67 -18.91
CA LYS A 201 -1.94 1.31 -18.98
C LYS A 201 -3.47 1.32 -18.96
N SER A 202 -4.09 2.33 -18.37
CA SER A 202 -5.54 2.49 -18.28
C SER A 202 -6.13 3.43 -19.31
N ASN A 203 -5.30 3.94 -20.25
CA ASN A 203 -5.67 5.00 -21.17
C ASN A 203 -6.24 6.25 -20.47
N SER A 204 -5.69 6.58 -19.30
CA SER A 204 -5.98 7.81 -18.56
C SER A 204 -4.85 8.82 -18.73
N ILE A 205 -5.11 10.07 -18.43
CA ILE A 205 -4.13 11.15 -18.63
C ILE A 205 -3.97 11.95 -17.34
N ILE A 206 -2.73 12.10 -16.88
CA ILE A 206 -2.40 13.03 -15.79
C ILE A 206 -2.19 14.42 -16.43
N ILE A 207 -3.16 15.30 -16.27
CA ILE A 207 -3.15 16.60 -16.94
C ILE A 207 -2.56 17.74 -16.09
N ASN A 208 -2.71 17.66 -14.77
CA ASN A 208 -2.21 18.68 -13.85
C ASN A 208 -1.54 18.03 -12.64
N ARG A 209 -0.49 18.67 -12.12
CA ARG A 209 0.23 18.26 -10.91
C ARG A 209 0.61 19.48 -10.10
N ALA A 210 0.49 19.36 -8.78
CA ALA A 210 1.05 20.32 -7.85
C ALA A 210 1.57 19.60 -6.62
N SER A 211 2.63 20.14 -6.01
CA SER A 211 3.17 19.64 -4.76
C SER A 211 3.03 20.69 -3.66
N TYR A 212 2.94 20.23 -2.43
CA TYR A 212 2.94 21.09 -1.26
C TYR A 212 3.92 20.57 -0.20
N LYS A 213 4.47 21.49 0.57
CA LYS A 213 5.41 21.21 1.64
C LYS A 213 4.72 20.47 2.80
N GLU A 214 5.48 19.68 3.53
CA GLU A 214 4.96 18.92 4.67
C GLU A 214 4.40 19.78 5.80
N ASP A 215 4.87 21.02 5.93
CA ASP A 215 4.36 22.02 6.87
C ASP A 215 3.13 22.79 6.37
N LEU A 216 2.65 22.48 5.16
CA LEU A 216 1.51 23.10 4.48
C LEU A 216 1.69 24.58 4.14
N SER A 217 2.88 25.16 4.29
CA SER A 217 3.13 26.60 4.12
C SER A 217 2.77 27.13 2.72
N ASN A 218 2.78 26.26 1.67
CA ASN A 218 2.42 26.58 0.30
C ASN A 218 1.16 25.82 -0.21
N ALA A 219 0.39 25.23 0.68
CA ALA A 219 -0.72 24.36 0.28
C ALA A 219 -1.80 25.10 -0.53
N ARG A 220 -2.11 26.35 -0.15
CA ARG A 220 -3.09 27.16 -0.86
C ARG A 220 -2.62 27.50 -2.27
N GLU A 221 -1.35 27.84 -2.42
CA GLU A 221 -0.73 28.14 -3.71
C GLU A 221 -0.74 26.92 -4.62
N ALA A 222 -0.37 25.75 -4.11
CA ALA A 222 -0.42 24.49 -4.84
C ALA A 222 -1.84 24.13 -5.31
N ILE A 223 -2.87 24.36 -4.49
CA ILE A 223 -4.27 24.12 -4.86
C ILE A 223 -4.73 25.12 -5.93
N LYS A 224 -4.37 26.40 -5.81
CA LYS A 224 -4.68 27.42 -6.81
C LYS A 224 -4.04 27.13 -8.17
N GLU A 225 -2.78 26.70 -8.16
CA GLU A 225 -2.06 26.29 -9.37
C GLU A 225 -2.77 25.10 -10.03
N LEU A 226 -3.08 24.05 -9.25
CA LEU A 226 -3.74 22.84 -9.73
C LEU A 226 -5.10 23.14 -10.38
N SER A 227 -5.90 24.00 -9.75
CA SER A 227 -7.24 24.40 -10.24
C SER A 227 -7.20 25.51 -11.29
N LYS A 228 -6.04 26.07 -11.59
CA LYS A 228 -5.89 27.27 -12.43
C LYS A 228 -6.77 28.43 -11.91
N TYR A 229 -6.90 28.56 -10.59
CA TYR A 229 -7.86 29.45 -9.93
C TYR A 229 -7.68 30.91 -10.37
N GLU A 230 -6.46 31.45 -10.32
CA GLU A 230 -6.18 32.84 -10.67
C GLU A 230 -6.45 33.15 -12.14
N LEU A 231 -6.15 32.21 -13.04
CA LEU A 231 -6.47 32.35 -14.46
C LEU A 231 -8.00 32.40 -14.69
N ARG A 232 -8.73 31.51 -14.04
CA ARG A 232 -10.19 31.44 -14.14
C ARG A 232 -10.87 32.66 -13.53
N LYS A 233 -10.30 33.20 -12.45
CA LYS A 233 -10.74 34.46 -11.83
C LYS A 233 -10.49 35.66 -12.76
N TYR A 234 -9.29 35.77 -13.34
CA TYR A 234 -8.97 36.79 -14.32
C TYR A 234 -9.92 36.74 -15.52
N GLU A 235 -10.19 35.57 -16.05
CA GLU A 235 -11.10 35.40 -17.18
C GLU A 235 -12.54 35.80 -16.83
N LEU A 236 -13.00 35.55 -15.62
CA LEU A 236 -14.29 36.00 -15.11
C LEU A 236 -14.37 37.56 -15.12
N GLU A 237 -13.37 38.22 -14.55
CA GLU A 237 -13.34 39.68 -14.51
C GLU A 237 -13.26 40.29 -15.92
N ARG A 238 -12.49 39.68 -16.83
CA ARG A 238 -12.47 40.04 -18.24
C ARG A 238 -13.85 39.94 -18.89
N GLN A 239 -14.57 38.84 -18.65
CA GLN A 239 -15.91 38.65 -19.19
C GLN A 239 -16.93 39.61 -18.57
N LYS A 240 -16.87 39.88 -17.27
CA LYS A 240 -17.72 40.90 -16.61
C LYS A 240 -17.52 42.28 -17.27
N LYS A 241 -16.27 42.65 -17.55
CA LYS A 241 -15.94 43.92 -18.21
C LYS A 241 -16.55 44.03 -19.63
N ILE A 242 -16.36 42.98 -20.46
CA ILE A 242 -16.92 42.92 -21.83
C ILE A 242 -18.45 43.03 -21.80
N LEU A 243 -19.12 42.31 -20.89
CA LEU A 243 -20.59 42.35 -20.77
C LEU A 243 -21.10 43.71 -20.31
N LYS A 244 -20.36 44.42 -19.44
CA LYS A 244 -20.69 45.80 -19.05
C LYS A 244 -20.55 46.78 -20.19
N GLU A 245 -19.53 46.65 -21.03
CA GLU A 245 -19.29 47.53 -22.18
C GLU A 245 -20.36 47.38 -23.27
N LYS A 246 -20.88 46.17 -23.50
CA LYS A 246 -21.93 45.92 -24.50
C LYS A 246 -23.29 46.55 -24.17
N ASN A 247 -23.62 46.65 -22.89
CA ASN A 247 -24.79 47.33 -22.33
C ASN A 247 -26.18 46.98 -22.93
N ASP A 248 -26.29 45.93 -23.74
CA ASP A 248 -27.57 45.41 -24.23
C ASP A 248 -28.27 44.54 -23.19
N GLU A 249 -29.57 44.25 -23.36
CA GLU A 249 -30.40 43.52 -22.42
C GLU A 249 -29.89 42.04 -22.23
N ALA A 250 -29.38 41.43 -23.28
CA ALA A 250 -28.85 40.06 -23.17
C ALA A 250 -27.56 40.04 -22.34
N SER A 251 -26.66 41.04 -22.58
CA SER A 251 -25.42 41.20 -21.81
C SER A 251 -25.69 41.54 -20.34
N LYS A 252 -26.68 42.39 -20.03
CA LYS A 252 -27.10 42.67 -18.65
C LYS A 252 -27.59 41.38 -17.92
N LYS A 253 -28.41 40.57 -18.60
CA LYS A 253 -28.86 39.28 -18.05
C LYS A 253 -27.72 38.29 -17.84
N ALA A 254 -26.76 38.23 -18.78
CA ALA A 254 -25.58 37.39 -18.66
C ALA A 254 -24.66 37.86 -17.51
N LEU A 255 -24.42 39.15 -17.39
CA LEU A 255 -23.66 39.74 -16.30
C LEU A 255 -24.24 39.37 -14.93
N LYS A 256 -25.55 39.55 -14.74
CA LYS A 256 -26.25 39.23 -13.50
C LYS A 256 -26.09 37.74 -13.10
N LYS A 257 -25.96 36.83 -14.07
CA LYS A 257 -25.72 35.38 -13.80
C LYS A 257 -24.31 35.13 -13.27
N ILE A 258 -23.29 35.82 -13.81
CA ILE A 258 -21.90 35.59 -13.45
C ILE A 258 -21.39 36.48 -12.31
N GLU A 259 -22.16 37.47 -11.89
CA GLU A 259 -21.77 38.40 -10.81
C GLU A 259 -21.47 37.66 -9.48
N LYS A 260 -22.21 36.56 -9.22
CA LYS A 260 -22.11 35.78 -8.00
C LYS A 260 -20.93 34.79 -7.98
N PHE A 261 -20.25 34.64 -9.11
CA PHE A 261 -19.15 33.69 -9.20
C PHE A 261 -17.82 34.36 -8.84
N GLU A 262 -16.94 33.57 -8.23
CA GLU A 262 -15.55 34.00 -7.99
C GLU A 262 -14.62 33.63 -9.14
N THR A 263 -14.96 32.56 -9.88
CA THR A 263 -14.23 32.10 -11.07
C THR A 263 -15.21 31.72 -12.19
N ILE A 264 -14.68 31.52 -13.39
CA ILE A 264 -15.46 31.04 -14.54
C ILE A 264 -14.86 29.79 -15.15
N GLY A 265 -15.71 29.01 -15.82
CA GLY A 265 -15.31 27.73 -16.40
C GLY A 265 -15.25 26.61 -15.37
N GLY A 266 -15.14 25.38 -15.84
CA GLY A 266 -14.95 24.19 -15.04
C GLY A 266 -13.48 23.81 -14.87
N LEU A 267 -13.23 22.86 -14.02
CA LEU A 267 -11.94 22.19 -13.96
C LEU A 267 -11.78 21.28 -15.17
N ASP A 268 -10.55 21.09 -15.61
CA ASP A 268 -10.22 20.25 -16.77
C ASP A 268 -9.95 18.78 -16.39
N PHE A 269 -10.11 18.41 -15.11
CA PHE A 269 -9.98 17.05 -14.60
C PHE A 269 -11.24 16.57 -13.88
N SER A 270 -11.46 15.28 -13.93
CA SER A 270 -12.59 14.59 -13.27
C SER A 270 -12.20 13.85 -11.99
N HIS A 271 -10.90 13.57 -11.82
CA HIS A 271 -10.37 12.86 -10.65
C HIS A 271 -9.20 13.63 -10.06
N LEU A 272 -9.11 13.66 -8.74
CA LEU A 272 -7.98 14.22 -8.00
C LEU A 272 -7.37 13.15 -7.10
N ILE A 273 -6.15 12.74 -7.41
CA ILE A 273 -5.39 11.82 -6.57
C ILE A 273 -4.66 12.61 -5.49
N LEU A 274 -4.88 12.20 -4.22
CA LEU A 274 -4.33 12.81 -3.01
C LEU A 274 -3.56 11.73 -2.22
N PRO A 275 -2.29 11.47 -2.52
CA PRO A 275 -1.49 10.46 -1.84
C PRO A 275 -0.88 11.02 -0.56
N ASP A 276 -1.71 11.40 0.39
CA ASP A 276 -1.30 11.88 1.70
C ASP A 276 -2.11 11.19 2.82
N TYR A 277 -1.70 11.38 4.06
CA TYR A 277 -2.25 10.70 5.23
C TYR A 277 -2.13 11.56 6.50
N GLY A 278 -2.76 11.08 7.57
CA GLY A 278 -2.72 11.74 8.88
C GLY A 278 -3.37 13.11 8.89
N ILE A 279 -2.89 13.97 9.77
CA ILE A 279 -3.47 15.30 9.99
C ILE A 279 -3.36 16.21 8.75
N ARG A 280 -2.33 16.01 7.90
CA ARG A 280 -2.17 16.82 6.68
C ARG A 280 -3.33 16.63 5.72
N LEU A 281 -3.75 15.39 5.49
CA LEU A 281 -4.91 15.12 4.62
C LEU A 281 -6.17 15.80 5.18
N LEU A 282 -6.40 15.72 6.49
CA LEU A 282 -7.53 16.39 7.16
C LEU A 282 -7.47 17.93 7.09
N GLN A 283 -6.29 18.50 6.90
CA GLN A 283 -6.12 19.94 6.70
C GLN A 283 -6.20 20.36 5.24
N ILE A 284 -5.76 19.53 4.30
CA ILE A 284 -5.79 19.83 2.86
C ILE A 284 -7.19 19.63 2.28
N ALA A 285 -7.87 18.53 2.60
CA ALA A 285 -9.14 18.19 1.98
C ALA A 285 -10.22 19.30 2.12
N PRO A 286 -10.39 19.93 3.28
CA PRO A 286 -11.34 21.05 3.42
C PRO A 286 -10.96 22.33 2.67
N LEU A 287 -9.68 22.49 2.27
CA LEU A 287 -9.25 23.66 1.49
C LEU A 287 -9.62 23.58 0.01
N LEU A 288 -9.79 22.37 -0.52
CA LEU A 288 -10.01 22.13 -1.95
C LEU A 288 -11.26 22.85 -2.50
N PRO A 289 -12.44 22.78 -1.82
CA PRO A 289 -13.65 23.47 -2.28
C PRO A 289 -13.51 24.99 -2.36
N PHE A 290 -12.66 25.62 -1.54
CA PHE A 290 -12.42 27.06 -1.59
C PHE A 290 -11.76 27.52 -2.91
N TYR A 291 -11.19 26.59 -3.64
CA TYR A 291 -10.54 26.83 -4.94
C TYR A 291 -11.22 26.04 -6.06
N ASP A 292 -12.54 25.83 -5.92
CA ASP A 292 -13.44 25.18 -6.87
C ASP A 292 -13.21 23.68 -7.08
N ILE A 293 -12.33 23.05 -6.33
CA ILE A 293 -12.15 21.60 -6.38
C ILE A 293 -13.20 20.95 -5.45
N ASP A 294 -14.42 20.89 -5.97
CA ASP A 294 -15.60 20.43 -5.24
C ASP A 294 -15.72 18.88 -5.30
N PRO A 295 -15.78 18.16 -4.17
CA PRO A 295 -15.90 16.70 -4.15
C PRO A 295 -17.21 16.19 -4.79
N GLN A 296 -18.21 17.04 -5.01
CA GLN A 296 -19.40 16.68 -5.75
C GLN A 296 -19.20 16.66 -7.27
N LYS A 297 -18.17 17.34 -7.78
CA LYS A 297 -17.85 17.46 -9.21
C LYS A 297 -16.58 16.73 -9.61
N VAL A 298 -15.63 16.62 -8.69
CA VAL A 298 -14.34 15.95 -8.87
C VAL A 298 -14.27 14.75 -7.92
N GLN A 299 -14.04 13.57 -8.45
CA GLN A 299 -13.83 12.38 -7.63
C GLN A 299 -12.49 12.46 -6.92
N PHE A 300 -12.49 12.61 -5.60
CA PHE A 300 -11.25 12.49 -4.82
C PHE A 300 -10.86 11.04 -4.68
N VAL A 301 -9.56 10.78 -4.82
CA VAL A 301 -8.99 9.44 -4.90
C VAL A 301 -7.80 9.32 -3.96
N GLY A 302 -7.89 8.42 -3.00
CA GLY A 302 -6.83 8.08 -2.08
C GLY A 302 -6.17 6.75 -2.41
N THR A 303 -4.97 6.55 -1.91
CA THR A 303 -4.32 5.24 -1.87
C THR A 303 -4.69 4.50 -0.57
N GLY A 304 -4.17 3.29 -0.35
CA GLY A 304 -4.43 2.50 0.85
C GLY A 304 -4.08 3.19 2.18
N VAL A 305 -3.34 4.29 2.14
CA VAL A 305 -3.08 5.13 3.33
C VAL A 305 -4.33 5.87 3.83
N TRP A 306 -5.40 5.88 3.05
CA TRP A 306 -6.71 6.43 3.45
C TRP A 306 -7.56 5.47 4.26
N ASP A 307 -7.13 4.26 4.42
CA ASP A 307 -7.85 3.26 5.22
C ASP A 307 -7.80 3.60 6.73
N ASN A 308 -8.55 4.63 7.12
CA ASN A 308 -8.51 5.36 8.39
C ASN A 308 -9.89 5.86 8.79
N GLU A 309 -10.40 5.44 9.93
CA GLU A 309 -11.70 5.87 10.42
C GLU A 309 -11.83 7.39 10.59
N ALA A 310 -10.73 8.07 10.94
CA ALA A 310 -10.73 9.52 11.04
C ALA A 310 -11.09 10.18 9.70
N PHE A 311 -10.69 9.58 8.57
CA PHE A 311 -11.01 10.09 7.22
C PHE A 311 -12.44 9.77 6.82
N PHE A 312 -13.00 8.68 7.33
CA PHE A 312 -14.36 8.29 6.97
C PHE A 312 -15.42 9.24 7.52
N SER A 313 -15.09 9.95 8.60
CA SER A 313 -15.94 10.95 9.22
C SER A 313 -15.72 12.37 8.68
N GLU A 314 -14.69 12.58 7.88
CA GLU A 314 -14.36 13.91 7.33
C GLU A 314 -15.37 14.31 6.24
N PRO A 315 -16.10 15.44 6.39
CA PRO A 315 -17.14 15.85 5.43
C PRO A 315 -16.60 16.08 4.01
N SER A 316 -15.41 16.66 3.87
CA SER A 316 -14.81 16.95 2.57
C SER A 316 -14.33 15.70 1.82
N LEU A 317 -14.23 14.56 2.50
CA LEU A 317 -13.88 13.26 1.91
C LEU A 317 -15.10 12.38 1.63
N GLN A 318 -16.32 12.81 1.95
CA GLN A 318 -17.51 12.03 1.62
C GLN A 318 -17.68 11.87 0.12
N GLY A 319 -17.96 10.67 -0.32
CA GLY A 319 -18.06 10.32 -1.75
C GLY A 319 -16.71 9.97 -2.40
N SER A 320 -15.59 10.23 -1.75
CA SER A 320 -14.25 9.88 -2.21
C SER A 320 -14.04 8.38 -2.30
N ILE A 321 -13.12 7.95 -3.14
CA ILE A 321 -12.74 6.54 -3.28
C ILE A 321 -11.26 6.34 -2.92
N PHE A 322 -10.93 5.12 -2.49
CA PHE A 322 -9.55 4.72 -2.26
C PHE A 322 -9.37 3.20 -2.46
N SER A 323 -8.15 2.76 -2.62
CA SER A 323 -7.83 1.34 -2.70
C SER A 323 -7.68 0.74 -1.30
N GLY A 324 -8.24 -0.43 -1.09
CA GLY A 324 -8.16 -1.08 0.22
C GLY A 324 -8.89 -2.41 0.27
N VAL A 325 -9.07 -2.90 1.49
CA VAL A 325 -9.81 -4.13 1.79
C VAL A 325 -10.94 -3.79 2.75
N PRO A 326 -12.13 -4.40 2.60
CA PRO A 326 -13.24 -4.18 3.52
C PRO A 326 -12.81 -4.38 4.98
N GLN A 327 -13.12 -3.42 5.83
CA GLN A 327 -12.62 -3.42 7.21
C GLN A 327 -13.12 -4.57 8.08
N ASN A 328 -14.26 -5.15 7.75
CA ASN A 328 -14.79 -6.34 8.47
C ASN A 328 -13.84 -7.54 8.41
N GLU A 329 -12.95 -7.62 7.44
CA GLU A 329 -11.99 -8.72 7.31
C GLU A 329 -10.98 -8.75 8.48
N ARG A 330 -10.58 -7.60 9.00
CA ARG A 330 -9.57 -7.49 10.08
C ARG A 330 -10.09 -6.99 11.42
N ARG A 331 -11.37 -6.66 11.51
CA ARG A 331 -12.01 -6.08 12.70
C ARG A 331 -11.75 -6.87 14.00
N GLN A 332 -11.89 -8.21 13.96
CA GLN A 332 -11.68 -9.05 15.14
C GLN A 332 -10.21 -9.07 15.58
N TYR A 333 -9.28 -9.10 14.64
CA TYR A 333 -7.87 -9.11 14.95
C TYR A 333 -7.43 -7.79 15.61
N PHE A 334 -7.94 -6.67 15.11
CA PHE A 334 -7.67 -5.36 15.68
C PHE A 334 -8.29 -5.17 17.07
N ASN A 335 -9.52 -5.65 17.26
CA ASN A 335 -10.14 -5.64 18.59
C ASN A 335 -9.35 -6.50 19.59
N ASP A 336 -8.97 -7.69 19.20
CA ASP A 336 -8.21 -8.59 20.07
C ASP A 336 -6.84 -7.97 20.42
N TYR A 337 -6.21 -7.30 19.45
CA TYR A 337 -4.99 -6.54 19.69
C TYR A 337 -5.22 -5.43 20.71
N TYR A 338 -6.26 -4.61 20.51
CA TYR A 338 -6.61 -3.54 21.45
C TYR A 338 -6.94 -4.08 22.84
N LEU A 339 -7.74 -5.13 22.93
CA LEU A 339 -8.11 -5.72 24.21
C LEU A 339 -6.89 -6.26 24.97
N LYS A 340 -5.93 -6.85 24.27
CA LYS A 340 -4.73 -7.43 24.89
C LYS A 340 -3.70 -6.37 25.27
N TYR A 341 -3.42 -5.42 24.36
CA TYR A 341 -2.30 -4.48 24.53
C TYR A 341 -2.71 -3.05 24.89
N ARG A 342 -4.02 -2.76 24.92
CA ARG A 342 -4.59 -1.43 25.23
C ARG A 342 -4.05 -0.32 24.34
N LYS A 343 -3.73 -0.64 23.11
CA LYS A 343 -3.18 0.26 22.10
C LYS A 343 -3.91 0.06 20.78
N ASN A 344 -4.26 1.16 20.10
CA ASN A 344 -4.82 1.10 18.77
C ASN A 344 -3.77 0.53 17.81
N PRO A 345 -4.09 -0.52 17.07
CA PRO A 345 -3.17 -1.13 16.13
C PRO A 345 -2.90 -0.23 14.95
N THR A 346 -1.69 -0.32 14.39
CA THR A 346 -1.38 0.23 13.06
C THR A 346 -1.72 -0.80 12.00
N ARG A 347 -1.98 -0.38 10.76
CA ARG A 347 -2.24 -1.33 9.66
C ARG A 347 -1.09 -2.32 9.46
N THR A 348 0.13 -1.90 9.69
CA THR A 348 1.34 -2.73 9.52
C THR A 348 1.36 -3.98 10.39
N ILE A 349 0.60 -4.03 11.49
CA ILE A 349 0.50 -5.24 12.33
C ILE A 349 -0.24 -6.41 11.65
N THR A 350 -0.91 -6.18 10.54
CA THR A 350 -1.53 -7.25 9.75
C THR A 350 -0.50 -8.08 9.00
N ILE A 351 0.69 -7.51 8.72
CA ILE A 351 1.77 -8.22 8.02
C ILE A 351 2.24 -9.46 8.82
N PRO A 352 2.51 -9.37 10.14
CA PRO A 352 2.77 -10.55 10.96
C PRO A 352 1.68 -11.64 10.86
N TYR A 353 0.42 -11.25 10.74
CA TYR A 353 -0.67 -12.20 10.59
C TYR A 353 -0.57 -13.02 9.30
N ASP A 354 -0.35 -12.35 8.18
CA ASP A 354 -0.18 -12.99 6.88
C ASP A 354 1.08 -13.85 6.84
N LEU A 355 2.17 -13.32 7.42
CA LEU A 355 3.47 -14.01 7.43
C LEU A 355 3.44 -15.29 8.26
N VAL A 356 2.84 -15.28 9.46
CA VAL A 356 2.70 -16.49 10.27
C VAL A 356 1.95 -17.60 9.51
N GLY A 357 0.96 -17.24 8.71
CA GLY A 357 0.26 -18.23 7.88
C GLY A 357 1.14 -18.85 6.80
N ILE A 358 2.01 -18.06 6.14
CA ILE A 358 3.00 -18.60 5.21
C ILE A 358 3.96 -19.55 5.96
N LEU A 359 4.44 -19.11 7.11
CA LEU A 359 5.38 -19.90 7.93
C LEU A 359 4.78 -21.21 8.39
N GLU A 360 3.53 -21.21 8.85
CA GLU A 360 2.82 -22.44 9.20
C GLU A 360 2.76 -23.41 8.02
N TYR A 361 2.42 -22.90 6.83
CA TYR A 361 2.37 -23.73 5.64
C TYR A 361 3.75 -24.35 5.31
N VAL A 362 4.80 -23.52 5.29
CA VAL A 362 6.17 -23.96 5.00
C VAL A 362 6.66 -25.00 6.00
N ILE A 363 6.45 -24.77 7.30
CA ILE A 363 6.93 -25.65 8.36
C ILE A 363 6.14 -26.95 8.40
N ASN A 364 4.80 -26.88 8.33
CA ASN A 364 3.94 -28.06 8.42
C ASN A 364 4.13 -29.01 7.23
N ASN A 365 4.39 -28.45 6.04
CA ASN A 365 4.69 -29.24 4.84
C ASN A 365 6.18 -29.59 4.69
N LYS A 366 7.03 -29.22 5.67
CA LYS A 366 8.47 -29.53 5.72
C LYS A 366 9.19 -29.08 4.43
N LEU A 367 8.85 -27.91 3.92
CA LEU A 367 9.44 -27.38 2.68
C LEU A 367 10.88 -26.92 2.92
N ASN A 368 11.74 -27.21 1.96
CA ASN A 368 13.08 -26.63 1.90
C ASN A 368 13.06 -25.28 1.16
N LEU A 369 14.21 -24.61 1.07
CA LEU A 369 14.32 -23.30 0.44
C LEU A 369 13.87 -23.30 -1.04
N LYS A 370 14.24 -24.32 -1.80
CA LYS A 370 13.87 -24.42 -3.23
C LYS A 370 12.36 -24.57 -3.41
N GLU A 371 11.77 -25.48 -2.64
CA GLU A 371 10.32 -25.71 -2.65
C GLU A 371 9.55 -24.45 -2.21
N THR A 372 10.05 -23.76 -1.20
CA THR A 372 9.47 -22.51 -0.74
C THR A 372 9.58 -21.40 -1.81
N HIS A 373 10.70 -21.28 -2.50
CA HIS A 373 10.82 -20.37 -3.65
C HIS A 373 9.84 -20.71 -4.76
N HIS A 374 9.66 -21.99 -5.08
CA HIS A 374 8.66 -22.39 -6.07
C HIS A 374 7.25 -22.03 -5.62
N LEU A 375 6.88 -22.37 -4.37
CA LEU A 375 5.59 -22.05 -3.80
C LEU A 375 5.29 -20.53 -3.86
N LEU A 376 6.22 -19.70 -3.39
CA LEU A 376 6.00 -18.27 -3.28
C LEU A 376 6.00 -17.55 -4.65
N ASN A 377 6.68 -18.09 -5.68
CA ASN A 377 6.76 -17.46 -7.00
C ASN A 377 5.90 -18.13 -8.08
N ASP A 378 5.12 -19.14 -7.71
CA ASP A 378 4.14 -19.73 -8.60
C ASP A 378 2.99 -18.75 -8.84
N LYS A 379 2.73 -18.44 -10.12
CA LYS A 379 1.71 -17.48 -10.52
C LYS A 379 0.28 -17.97 -10.28
N SER A 380 0.09 -19.28 -10.18
CA SER A 380 -1.21 -19.90 -9.90
C SER A 380 -1.57 -19.88 -8.42
N ILE A 381 -0.59 -19.58 -7.54
CA ILE A 381 -0.77 -19.64 -6.09
C ILE A 381 -1.04 -18.25 -5.54
N SER A 382 -2.09 -18.14 -4.74
CA SER A 382 -2.39 -16.98 -3.92
C SER A 382 -2.70 -17.40 -2.49
N PHE A 383 -2.44 -16.50 -1.56
CA PHE A 383 -2.66 -16.70 -0.14
C PHE A 383 -3.83 -15.82 0.32
N ASP A 384 -4.68 -16.37 1.19
CA ASP A 384 -5.73 -15.59 1.83
C ASP A 384 -5.16 -14.87 3.05
N GLY A 385 -4.93 -13.57 2.90
CA GLY A 385 -4.43 -12.71 3.97
C GLY A 385 -5.53 -11.91 4.64
N ILE A 386 -5.22 -11.37 5.81
CA ILE A 386 -6.16 -10.51 6.56
C ILE A 386 -6.39 -9.15 5.87
N ASP A 387 -5.42 -8.72 5.06
CA ASP A 387 -5.53 -7.56 4.15
C ASP A 387 -5.75 -8.00 2.70
N GLY A 388 -6.66 -8.97 2.50
CA GLY A 388 -7.03 -9.48 1.18
C GLY A 388 -6.09 -10.55 0.64
N LYS A 389 -6.46 -11.12 -0.50
CA LYS A 389 -5.63 -12.10 -1.18
C LYS A 389 -4.32 -11.47 -1.65
N PHE A 390 -3.24 -12.23 -1.53
CA PHE A 390 -1.93 -11.80 -2.01
C PHE A 390 -1.17 -12.95 -2.67
N SER A 391 -0.19 -12.60 -3.48
CA SER A 391 0.77 -13.51 -4.11
C SER A 391 2.14 -12.83 -4.13
N PHE A 392 3.18 -13.56 -4.53
CA PHE A 392 4.48 -12.95 -4.76
C PHE A 392 4.77 -12.88 -6.26
N LYS A 393 5.38 -11.77 -6.68
CA LYS A 393 5.89 -11.56 -8.03
C LYS A 393 7.33 -11.10 -7.95
N LYS A 394 8.27 -11.92 -8.41
CA LYS A 394 9.71 -11.63 -8.31
C LYS A 394 10.12 -11.28 -6.86
N ASN A 395 9.75 -12.12 -5.92
CA ASN A 395 10.00 -11.98 -4.49
C ASN A 395 9.35 -10.73 -3.83
N ILE A 396 8.40 -10.09 -4.47
CA ILE A 396 7.67 -8.95 -3.90
C ILE A 396 6.22 -9.35 -3.71
N ILE A 397 5.68 -9.11 -2.51
CA ILE A 397 4.26 -9.29 -2.26
C ILE A 397 3.43 -8.36 -3.16
N SER A 398 2.34 -8.88 -3.70
CA SER A 398 1.35 -8.12 -4.46
C SER A 398 -0.03 -8.49 -3.93
N ARG A 399 -0.79 -7.49 -3.49
CA ARG A 399 -2.11 -7.66 -2.88
C ARG A 399 -3.21 -7.38 -3.89
N LYS A 400 -4.26 -8.19 -3.85
CA LYS A 400 -5.49 -7.93 -4.60
C LYS A 400 -6.38 -7.01 -3.75
N LEU A 401 -6.42 -5.74 -4.13
CA LEU A 401 -7.20 -4.72 -3.44
C LEU A 401 -8.54 -4.47 -4.15
N ASN A 402 -9.43 -3.78 -3.45
CA ASN A 402 -10.72 -3.32 -3.96
C ASN A 402 -10.76 -1.79 -3.96
N VAL A 403 -11.67 -1.22 -4.76
CA VAL A 403 -12.01 0.19 -4.62
C VAL A 403 -13.10 0.32 -3.55
N LEU A 404 -12.81 1.14 -2.56
CA LEU A 404 -13.74 1.46 -1.48
C LEU A 404 -14.20 2.91 -1.62
N LYS A 405 -15.44 3.19 -1.23
CA LYS A 405 -16.02 4.54 -1.21
C LYS A 405 -16.31 4.96 0.22
N ILE A 406 -15.89 6.15 0.58
CA ILE A 406 -16.19 6.78 1.86
C ILE A 406 -17.63 7.31 1.81
N SER A 407 -18.47 6.78 2.67
CA SER A 407 -19.87 7.26 2.80
C SER A 407 -20.43 6.95 4.19
N ASN A 408 -21.10 7.93 4.79
CA ASN A 408 -21.75 7.80 6.09
C ASN A 408 -20.82 7.27 7.20
N GLY A 409 -19.59 7.79 7.25
CA GLY A 409 -18.59 7.42 8.26
C GLY A 409 -18.01 6.02 8.09
N LYS A 410 -18.11 5.41 6.90
CA LYS A 410 -17.63 4.06 6.60
C LYS A 410 -17.00 3.99 5.22
N ALA A 411 -16.14 2.98 5.04
CA ALA A 411 -15.61 2.59 3.74
C ALA A 411 -16.42 1.38 3.22
N ASN A 412 -17.05 1.54 2.07
CA ASN A 412 -17.92 0.53 1.46
C ASN A 412 -17.37 0.12 0.09
N LEU A 413 -17.55 -1.14 -0.29
CA LEU A 413 -17.17 -1.61 -1.63
C LEU A 413 -17.90 -0.80 -2.71
N VAL A 414 -17.16 -0.37 -3.70
CA VAL A 414 -17.76 0.15 -4.94
C VAL A 414 -18.23 -1.06 -5.74
N LYS A 415 -19.54 -1.11 -6.01
CA LYS A 415 -20.16 -2.17 -6.80
C LYS A 415 -19.95 -1.95 -8.30
#